data_f6fd38dacb77925daf7dd671eaba37ad
#
_entry.id   f6fd38dacb77925daf7dd671eaba37ad
#
_cell.length_a   1.000
_cell.length_b   1.000
_cell.length_c   1.000
_cell.angle_alpha   90.00
_cell.angle_beta   90.00
_cell.angle_gamma   90.00
#
_symmetry.space_group_name_H-M   'P 1'
#
loop_
_entity.id
_entity.type
_entity.pdbx_description
1 polymer ?
#
loop_
_entity_poly.entity_id
_entity_poly.type
_entity_poly.pdbx_seq_one_letter_code
_entity_poly.pdbx_strand_id
1 'polypeptide(L)'
;MTIFLNGKEMCSRQALHDHLKQQLNLPDYYGRNLDALYDCLTERSEPTELLVLDFDCCREALGKYADGLLSTLYHAALHNPNLGIREPTGEDML
;
A
#
# COMPACT_ATOMS: atom_id res chain seq x y z
N MET A 1 8.29 12.45 1.92
CA MET A 1 6.81 12.48 1.83
C MET A 1 6.22 11.28 2.52
N THR A 2 5.22 11.48 3.35
CA THR A 2 4.53 10.39 4.02
C THR A 2 3.13 10.23 3.43
N ILE A 3 2.79 9.00 3.06
CA ILE A 3 1.50 8.68 2.47
C ILE A 3 0.80 7.67 3.38
N PHE A 4 -0.45 7.97 3.73
CA PHE A 4 -1.23 7.11 4.61
C PHE A 4 -2.08 6.15 3.81
N LEU A 5 -1.96 4.86 4.13
CA LEU A 5 -2.80 3.82 3.53
C LEU A 5 -3.69 3.28 4.65
N ASN A 6 -4.97 3.60 4.57
CA ASN A 6 -5.93 3.27 5.62
C ASN A 6 -6.69 2.00 5.28
N GLY A 7 -6.50 0.94 6.07
CA GLY A 7 -7.17 -0.33 5.88
C GLY A 7 -8.69 -0.24 5.87
N LYS A 8 -9.24 0.75 6.57
CA LYS A 8 -10.70 0.96 6.57
C LYS A 8 -11.23 1.37 5.21
N GLU A 9 -10.38 1.95 4.35
CA GLU A 9 -10.75 2.34 2.99
C GLU A 9 -10.46 1.23 1.97
N MET A 10 -10.00 0.06 2.44
CA MET A 10 -9.56 -1.02 1.59
C MET A 10 -10.34 -2.31 1.87
N CYS A 11 -11.66 -2.21 1.95
CA CYS A 11 -12.52 -3.34 2.29
C CYS A 11 -13.04 -4.13 1.08
N SER A 12 -12.64 -3.74 -0.13
CA SER A 12 -12.86 -4.50 -1.36
C SER A 12 -11.67 -4.27 -2.26
N ARG A 13 -11.49 -5.14 -3.28
CA ARG A 13 -10.38 -4.97 -4.20
C ARG A 13 -10.48 -3.64 -4.95
N GLN A 14 -11.69 -3.28 -5.37
CA GLN A 14 -11.92 -2.01 -6.04
C GLN A 14 -11.58 -0.83 -5.13
N ALA A 15 -12.09 -0.83 -3.91
CA ALA A 15 -11.83 0.25 -2.96
C ALA A 15 -10.35 0.35 -2.63
N LEU A 16 -9.67 -0.80 -2.49
CA LEU A 16 -8.23 -0.85 -2.23
C LEU A 16 -7.44 -0.15 -3.34
N HIS A 17 -7.71 -0.50 -4.60
CA HIS A 17 -6.97 0.09 -5.71
C HIS A 17 -7.35 1.55 -5.96
N ASP A 18 -8.61 1.93 -5.70
CA ASP A 18 -9.03 3.33 -5.75
C ASP A 18 -8.29 4.15 -4.70
N HIS A 19 -8.18 3.61 -3.49
CA HIS A 19 -7.48 4.28 -2.38
C HIS A 19 -5.99 4.46 -2.69
N LEU A 20 -5.35 3.39 -3.18
CA LEU A 20 -3.94 3.44 -3.57
C LEU A 20 -3.70 4.45 -4.70
N LYS A 21 -4.58 4.44 -5.70
CA LYS A 21 -4.46 5.38 -6.80
C LYS A 21 -4.54 6.81 -6.31
N GLN A 22 -5.48 7.10 -5.44
CA GLN A 22 -5.68 8.44 -4.90
C GLN A 22 -4.50 8.86 -4.02
N GLN A 23 -4.12 8.02 -3.07
CA GLN A 23 -3.08 8.37 -2.10
C GLN A 23 -1.70 8.51 -2.73
N LEU A 24 -1.38 7.65 -3.69
CA LEU A 24 -0.09 7.64 -4.37
C LEU A 24 -0.07 8.47 -5.65
N ASN A 25 -1.22 9.04 -6.02
CA ASN A 25 -1.37 9.80 -7.26
C ASN A 25 -0.91 8.97 -8.47
N LEU A 26 -1.42 7.74 -8.56
CA LEU A 26 -1.06 6.85 -9.65
C LEU A 26 -1.70 7.30 -10.96
N PRO A 27 -1.09 6.99 -12.11
CA PRO A 27 -1.61 7.44 -13.39
C PRO A 27 -2.97 6.80 -13.73
N ASP A 28 -3.69 7.43 -14.65
CA ASP A 28 -5.00 6.93 -15.06
C ASP A 28 -4.96 5.53 -15.68
N TYR A 29 -3.81 5.16 -16.25
CA TYR A 29 -3.64 3.83 -16.84
C TYR A 29 -3.22 2.77 -15.82
N TYR A 30 -3.21 3.10 -14.53
CA TYR A 30 -2.90 2.12 -13.48
C TYR A 30 -3.81 0.91 -13.61
N GLY A 31 -3.20 -0.29 -13.70
CA GLY A 31 -3.90 -1.54 -14.02
C GLY A 31 -4.73 -2.14 -12.89
N ARG A 32 -4.75 -1.55 -11.72
CA ARG A 32 -5.59 -1.96 -10.58
C ARG A 32 -5.41 -3.42 -10.16
N ASN A 33 -4.16 -3.87 -10.18
CA ASN A 33 -3.77 -5.19 -9.67
C ASN A 33 -2.43 -5.06 -8.96
N LEU A 34 -2.02 -6.12 -8.26
CA LEU A 34 -0.81 -6.06 -7.45
C LEU A 34 0.46 -5.96 -8.30
N ASP A 35 0.46 -6.55 -9.50
CA ASP A 35 1.61 -6.43 -10.40
C ASP A 35 1.79 -5.01 -10.90
N ALA A 36 0.69 -4.37 -11.28
CA ALA A 36 0.72 -2.96 -11.69
C ALA A 36 1.16 -2.06 -10.54
N LEU A 37 0.70 -2.36 -9.33
CA LEU A 37 1.11 -1.62 -8.14
C LEU A 37 2.61 -1.75 -7.90
N TYR A 38 3.14 -2.96 -8.01
CA TYR A 38 4.57 -3.22 -7.85
C TYR A 38 5.38 -2.38 -8.83
N ASP A 39 4.97 -2.38 -10.10
CA ASP A 39 5.66 -1.62 -11.14
C ASP A 39 5.66 -0.12 -10.82
N CYS A 40 4.51 0.42 -10.43
CA CYS A 40 4.42 1.85 -10.10
C CYS A 40 5.28 2.20 -8.89
N LEU A 41 5.32 1.34 -7.88
CA LEU A 41 6.09 1.59 -6.67
C LEU A 41 7.60 1.50 -6.93
N THR A 42 8.03 0.54 -7.74
CA THR A 42 9.46 0.37 -8.02
C THR A 42 10.00 1.46 -8.95
N GLU A 43 9.13 2.08 -9.75
CA GLU A 43 9.53 3.18 -10.63
C GLU A 43 9.49 4.54 -9.95
N ARG A 44 8.97 4.62 -8.72
CA ARG A 44 8.80 5.88 -8.04
C ARG A 44 10.15 6.49 -7.67
N SER A 45 10.41 7.72 -8.13
CA SER A 45 11.67 8.42 -7.88
C SER A 45 11.60 9.36 -6.69
N GLU A 46 10.41 9.74 -6.26
CA GLU A 46 10.21 10.63 -5.14
C GLU A 46 10.33 9.87 -3.82
N PRO A 47 11.15 10.32 -2.87
CA PRO A 47 11.24 9.68 -1.56
C PRO A 47 9.88 9.62 -0.87
N THR A 48 9.43 8.42 -0.56
CA THR A 48 8.08 8.19 -0.06
C THR A 48 8.10 7.19 1.09
N GLU A 49 7.42 7.51 2.17
CA GLU A 49 7.17 6.57 3.26
C GLU A 49 5.69 6.24 3.28
N LEU A 50 5.37 4.97 3.20
CA LEU A 50 4.00 4.48 3.27
C LEU A 50 3.70 4.09 4.71
N LEU A 51 2.73 4.75 5.31
CA LEU A 51 2.28 4.43 6.66
C LEU A 51 0.96 3.68 6.56
N VAL A 52 0.99 2.39 6.90
CA VAL A 52 -0.18 1.52 6.78
C VAL A 52 -0.93 1.49 8.11
N LEU A 53 -2.17 1.98 8.09
CA LEU A 53 -3.02 2.09 9.28
C LEU A 53 -4.19 1.12 9.19
N ASP A 54 -4.61 0.59 10.34
CA ASP A 54 -5.81 -0.24 10.45
C ASP A 54 -5.86 -1.37 9.41
N PHE A 55 -4.70 -1.99 9.16
CA PHE A 55 -4.60 -3.04 8.15
C PHE A 55 -5.48 -4.24 8.46
N ASP A 56 -5.79 -4.48 9.72
CA ASP A 56 -6.65 -5.59 10.13
C ASP A 56 -8.03 -5.52 9.47
N CYS A 57 -8.55 -4.31 9.23
CA CYS A 57 -9.83 -4.15 8.53
C CYS A 57 -9.75 -4.67 7.09
N CYS A 58 -8.63 -4.39 6.41
CA CYS A 58 -8.38 -4.89 5.07
C CYS A 58 -8.20 -6.40 5.08
N ARG A 59 -7.43 -6.92 6.03
CA ARG A 59 -7.17 -8.36 6.14
C ARG A 59 -8.45 -9.15 6.40
N GLU A 60 -9.33 -8.65 7.26
CA GLU A 60 -10.61 -9.29 7.53
C GLU A 60 -11.50 -9.33 6.28
N ALA A 61 -11.48 -8.26 5.50
CA ALA A 61 -12.32 -8.15 4.31
C ALA A 61 -11.78 -8.95 3.13
N LEU A 62 -10.47 -8.97 2.93
CA LEU A 62 -9.85 -9.48 1.70
C LEU A 62 -8.98 -10.72 1.89
N GLY A 63 -8.70 -11.11 3.14
CA GLY A 63 -7.94 -12.33 3.41
C GLY A 63 -6.59 -12.37 2.73
N LYS A 64 -6.37 -13.40 1.92
CA LYS A 64 -5.08 -13.61 1.24
C LYS A 64 -4.69 -12.48 0.31
N TYR A 65 -5.67 -11.78 -0.26
CA TYR A 65 -5.38 -10.65 -1.14
C TYR A 65 -4.74 -9.51 -0.34
N ALA A 66 -5.19 -9.29 0.88
CA ALA A 66 -4.58 -8.30 1.77
C ALA A 66 -3.13 -8.66 2.08
N ASP A 67 -2.85 -9.95 2.34
CA ASP A 67 -1.48 -10.41 2.57
C ASP A 67 -0.63 -10.21 1.33
N GLY A 68 -1.21 -10.45 0.14
CA GLY A 68 -0.55 -10.19 -1.13
C GLY A 68 -0.22 -8.72 -1.33
N LEU A 69 -1.12 -7.83 -0.93
CA LEU A 69 -0.86 -6.39 -0.96
C LEU A 69 0.35 -6.05 -0.09
N LEU A 70 0.35 -6.51 1.15
CA LEU A 70 1.42 -6.20 2.07
C LEU A 70 2.76 -6.71 1.56
N SER A 71 2.78 -7.94 1.03
CA SER A 71 3.96 -8.53 0.43
C SER A 71 4.46 -7.70 -0.75
N THR A 72 3.55 -7.23 -1.60
CA THR A 72 3.90 -6.37 -2.73
C THR A 72 4.56 -5.07 -2.29
N LEU A 73 4.01 -4.44 -1.25
CA LEU A 73 4.57 -3.21 -0.70
C LEU A 73 6.01 -3.43 -0.21
N TYR A 74 6.23 -4.50 0.56
CA TYR A 74 7.57 -4.77 1.10
C TYR A 74 8.57 -5.16 0.02
N HIS A 75 8.15 -5.96 -0.97
CA HIS A 75 9.03 -6.30 -2.08
C HIS A 75 9.42 -5.06 -2.90
N ALA A 76 8.47 -4.16 -3.13
CA ALA A 76 8.77 -2.93 -3.84
C ALA A 76 9.79 -2.09 -3.06
N ALA A 77 9.64 -2.02 -1.73
CA ALA A 77 10.57 -1.27 -0.89
C ALA A 77 11.98 -1.88 -0.93
N LEU A 78 12.10 -3.19 -1.04
CA LEU A 78 13.41 -3.84 -1.16
C LEU A 78 14.12 -3.45 -2.46
N HIS A 79 13.35 -3.18 -3.51
CA HIS A 79 13.91 -2.86 -4.84
C HIS A 79 13.91 -1.38 -5.16
N ASN A 80 13.44 -0.53 -4.24
CA ASN A 80 13.41 0.91 -4.43
C ASN A 80 13.87 1.63 -3.15
N PRO A 81 15.10 2.18 -3.14
CA PRO A 81 15.62 2.85 -1.94
C PRO A 81 14.85 4.11 -1.56
N ASN A 82 14.02 4.64 -2.47
CA ASN A 82 13.19 5.80 -2.18
C ASN A 82 11.89 5.45 -1.47
N LEU A 83 11.60 4.16 -1.30
CA LEU A 83 10.34 3.72 -0.74
C LEU A 83 10.54 3.05 0.62
N GLY A 84 9.87 3.55 1.64
CA GLY A 84 9.84 2.94 2.95
C GLY A 84 8.43 2.55 3.34
N ILE A 85 8.30 1.54 4.18
CA ILE A 85 7.00 1.08 4.66
C ILE A 85 7.04 0.97 6.17
N ARG A 86 5.96 1.43 6.80
CA ARG A 86 5.81 1.41 8.23
C ARG A 86 4.42 0.96 8.62
N GLU A 87 4.36 0.03 9.55
CA GLU A 87 3.12 -0.41 10.15
C GLU A 87 3.16 -0.09 11.64
N PRO A 88 2.27 0.76 12.16
CA PRO A 88 2.17 0.96 13.59
C PRO A 88 1.80 -0.36 14.27
N THR A 89 2.52 -0.70 15.33
CA THR A 89 2.21 -1.87 16.15
C THR A 89 1.56 -1.39 17.44
N GLY A 90 0.99 -2.32 18.21
CA GLY A 90 0.46 -1.98 19.51
C GLY A 90 1.49 -1.32 20.43
N GLU A 91 2.76 -1.63 20.23
CA GLU A 91 3.85 -1.06 21.01
C GLU A 91 4.06 0.43 20.70
N ASP A 92 3.82 0.84 19.47
CA ASP A 92 3.97 2.23 19.07
C ASP A 92 2.91 3.13 19.70
N MET A 93 1.88 2.54 20.28
CA MET A 93 0.76 3.26 20.88
C MET A 93 0.91 3.43 22.40
N LEU A 94 1.98 2.90 22.96
CA LEU A 94 2.24 2.99 24.40
C LEU A 94 3.05 4.25 24.80
#